data_a5c0c1a75ab5576b3579210d611264a6
#
_entry.id   a5c0c1a75ab5576b3579210d611264a6
#
_cell.length_a   1.000
_cell.length_b   1.000
_cell.length_c   1.000
_cell.angle_alpha   90.00
_cell.angle_beta   90.00
_cell.angle_gamma   90.00
#
_symmetry.space_group_name_H-M   'P 1'
#
loop_
_entity.id
_entity.type
_entity.pdbx_description
1 polymer ?
#
loop_
_entity_poly.entity_id
_entity_poly.type
_entity_poly.pdbx_seq_one_letter_code
_entity_poly.pdbx_strand_id
1 'polypeptide(L)'
;MHGAETGFTVFEEWDLTTSPHHQIGSKPQHVSAADICSADAAPRAPLRMFFGRNIASSSRQLIDKHDLKKRPYISTTSMDAELALVTANLALAGPGRIFFDPFVGTGGFLVSAAEFGALTFGSDIDGRSFRGSGRGIELGVGANFRNYALEHGLGDCIISDLTNTPLRLSVSLNHESGRWLDGIICDPPYGIREGLKVLGTRNSKVEAGKAGLHMIDGVPAHMREGYIAPKRPYSFSLMLDNILEFAARTLVDDARLAFWMPTADEEDGEMSIPANPYLQLIHCCVQPFNKWSRRLLVYRRRKEGEVGSSPKVNGQVRHLKGDAETADELNPFRKRYFQGFRPPEAIP
;
A
#
# COMPACT_ATOMS: atom_id res chain seq x y z
N MET A 1 -23.67 -8.89 34.94
CA MET A 1 -22.67 -9.97 35.02
C MET A 1 -21.34 -9.36 34.68
N HIS A 2 -20.42 -9.30 35.62
CA HIS A 2 -19.05 -8.86 35.27
C HIS A 2 -18.45 -9.99 34.43
N GLY A 3 -17.99 -9.64 33.19
CA GLY A 3 -17.31 -10.59 32.34
C GLY A 3 -16.00 -11.08 33.00
N ALA A 4 -15.63 -12.33 32.74
CA ALA A 4 -14.36 -12.86 33.22
C ALA A 4 -13.19 -12.00 32.70
N GLU A 5 -12.32 -11.58 33.62
CA GLU A 5 -11.15 -10.73 33.28
C GLU A 5 -10.10 -11.48 32.44
N THR A 6 -10.12 -12.81 32.49
CA THR A 6 -9.12 -13.65 31.78
C THR A 6 -9.78 -14.91 31.25
N GLY A 7 -9.66 -15.15 29.95
CA GLY A 7 -10.10 -16.39 29.29
C GLY A 7 -8.93 -17.37 29.14
N PHE A 8 -9.18 -18.64 29.37
CA PHE A 8 -8.26 -19.74 29.09
C PHE A 8 -8.88 -20.67 28.06
N THR A 9 -8.06 -21.29 27.21
CA THR A 9 -8.49 -22.22 26.19
C THR A 9 -7.61 -23.47 26.25
N VAL A 10 -8.22 -24.62 26.09
CA VAL A 10 -7.56 -25.90 25.91
C VAL A 10 -7.76 -26.33 24.46
N PHE A 11 -6.70 -26.64 23.76
CA PHE A 11 -6.73 -27.27 22.43
C PHE A 11 -6.19 -28.69 22.56
N GLU A 12 -6.91 -29.64 21.99
CA GLU A 12 -6.52 -31.05 21.94
C GLU A 12 -6.28 -31.45 20.48
N GLU A 13 -5.15 -32.09 20.23
CA GLU A 13 -4.82 -32.65 18.94
C GLU A 13 -5.08 -34.16 18.97
N TRP A 14 -5.94 -34.64 18.09
CA TRP A 14 -6.35 -36.02 18.00
C TRP A 14 -5.87 -36.65 16.69
N ASP A 15 -5.44 -37.91 16.72
CA ASP A 15 -5.19 -38.70 15.51
C ASP A 15 -6.51 -39.18 14.91
N LEU A 16 -6.88 -38.63 13.78
CA LEU A 16 -8.08 -38.99 13.03
C LEU A 16 -7.86 -40.14 12.04
N THR A 17 -6.62 -40.56 11.80
CA THR A 17 -6.30 -41.62 10.83
C THR A 17 -6.78 -42.99 11.27
N THR A 18 -7.02 -43.16 12.56
CA THR A 18 -7.49 -44.43 13.17
C THR A 18 -9.00 -44.49 13.33
N SER A 19 -9.76 -43.50 12.83
CA SER A 19 -11.23 -43.51 12.90
C SER A 19 -11.81 -44.38 11.77
N PRO A 20 -12.58 -45.46 12.06
CA PRO A 20 -13.13 -46.36 11.05
C PRO A 20 -14.16 -45.71 10.11
N HIS A 21 -14.53 -44.44 10.32
CA HIS A 21 -15.57 -43.73 9.58
C HIS A 21 -15.09 -42.57 8.68
N HIS A 22 -13.77 -42.38 8.51
CA HIS A 22 -13.27 -41.31 7.63
C HIS A 22 -12.99 -41.84 6.23
N GLN A 23 -14.03 -42.08 5.41
CA GLN A 23 -13.90 -42.14 3.95
C GLN A 23 -13.90 -40.69 3.43
N ILE A 24 -12.77 -40.28 2.89
CA ILE A 24 -12.61 -38.97 2.21
C ILE A 24 -13.64 -38.94 1.05
N GLY A 25 -14.65 -38.08 1.16
CA GLY A 25 -15.64 -37.85 0.09
C GLY A 25 -17.12 -37.97 0.46
N SER A 26 -17.49 -38.38 1.68
CA SER A 26 -18.89 -38.39 2.11
C SER A 26 -19.25 -37.09 2.86
N LYS A 27 -20.44 -36.54 2.55
CA LYS A 27 -21.01 -35.42 3.33
C LYS A 27 -21.04 -35.77 4.81
N PRO A 28 -20.78 -34.81 5.73
CA PRO A 28 -20.85 -35.07 7.17
C PRO A 28 -22.25 -35.59 7.51
N GLN A 29 -22.35 -36.85 7.85
CA GLN A 29 -23.55 -37.41 8.47
C GLN A 29 -23.59 -36.95 9.92
N HIS A 30 -24.75 -36.54 10.39
CA HIS A 30 -25.02 -36.13 11.76
C HIS A 30 -24.80 -37.37 12.66
N VAL A 31 -23.62 -37.48 13.27
CA VAL A 31 -23.31 -38.53 14.24
C VAL A 31 -24.02 -38.16 15.54
N SER A 32 -24.95 -38.98 16.00
CA SER A 32 -25.63 -38.72 17.24
C SER A 32 -24.66 -38.95 18.45
N ALA A 33 -24.90 -38.23 19.54
CA ALA A 33 -24.10 -38.41 20.77
C ALA A 33 -24.09 -39.86 21.28
N ALA A 34 -25.07 -40.70 20.87
CA ALA A 34 -25.16 -42.14 21.22
C ALA A 34 -24.15 -42.98 20.43
N ASP A 35 -23.76 -42.57 19.22
CA ASP A 35 -22.79 -43.31 18.38
C ASP A 35 -21.34 -43.15 18.87
N ILE A 36 -21.10 -42.16 19.73
CA ILE A 36 -19.78 -41.87 20.33
C ILE A 36 -19.49 -42.77 21.54
N CYS A 37 -20.51 -43.39 22.12
CA CYS A 37 -20.43 -44.18 23.36
C CYS A 37 -20.53 -45.70 23.10
N SER A 38 -19.86 -46.24 22.09
CA SER A 38 -19.68 -47.73 22.04
C SER A 38 -18.67 -48.15 23.12
N ALA A 39 -19.13 -48.98 24.03
CA ALA A 39 -18.51 -49.29 25.33
C ALA A 39 -17.17 -50.07 25.25
N ASP A 40 -16.62 -50.35 24.09
CA ASP A 40 -15.43 -51.22 23.93
C ASP A 40 -14.17 -50.51 23.36
N ALA A 41 -14.19 -49.19 23.18
CA ALA A 41 -12.99 -48.47 22.80
C ALA A 41 -12.25 -47.93 24.02
N ALA A 42 -11.01 -48.38 24.24
CA ALA A 42 -10.15 -47.76 25.26
C ALA A 42 -10.17 -46.23 25.11
N PRO A 43 -10.19 -45.47 26.20
CA PRO A 43 -10.23 -44.01 26.14
C PRO A 43 -9.01 -43.53 25.34
N ARG A 44 -9.26 -42.93 24.17
CA ARG A 44 -8.23 -42.36 23.35
C ARG A 44 -7.67 -41.15 24.07
N ALA A 45 -6.35 -41.04 24.17
CA ALA A 45 -5.69 -39.86 24.68
C ALA A 45 -5.38 -38.94 23.49
N PRO A 46 -5.50 -37.63 23.66
CA PRO A 46 -5.05 -36.67 22.65
C PRO A 46 -3.55 -36.82 22.43
N LEU A 47 -3.08 -36.66 21.18
CA LEU A 47 -1.65 -36.68 20.84
C LEU A 47 -0.91 -35.53 21.55
N ARG A 48 -1.52 -34.38 21.61
CA ARG A 48 -0.99 -33.19 22.31
C ARG A 48 -2.14 -32.38 22.90
N MET A 49 -1.84 -31.73 24.01
CA MET A 49 -2.73 -30.78 24.64
C MET A 49 -2.00 -29.44 24.78
N PHE A 50 -2.68 -28.36 24.42
CA PHE A 50 -2.18 -27.01 24.60
C PHE A 50 -3.12 -26.27 25.55
N PHE A 51 -2.57 -25.67 26.59
CA PHE A 51 -3.29 -24.82 27.50
C PHE A 51 -2.79 -23.39 27.35
N GLY A 52 -3.66 -22.46 27.00
CA GLY A 52 -3.28 -21.09 26.71
C GLY A 52 -4.22 -20.07 27.33
N ARG A 53 -3.67 -18.93 27.72
CA ARG A 53 -4.45 -17.76 28.09
C ARG A 53 -4.85 -17.01 26.82
N ASN A 54 -6.12 -16.69 26.68
CA ASN A 54 -6.60 -15.82 25.63
C ASN A 54 -6.09 -14.39 25.87
N ILE A 55 -5.26 -13.88 24.95
CA ILE A 55 -4.70 -12.54 25.05
C ILE A 55 -5.58 -11.54 24.31
N ALA A 56 -6.12 -11.90 23.14
CA ALA A 56 -6.97 -11.06 22.32
C ALA A 56 -7.73 -11.89 21.28
N SER A 57 -8.78 -11.32 20.74
CA SER A 57 -9.48 -11.81 19.56
C SER A 57 -9.04 -11.02 18.32
N SER A 58 -9.15 -11.63 17.13
CA SER A 58 -8.86 -10.94 15.89
C SER A 58 -9.89 -9.83 15.60
N SER A 59 -9.43 -8.75 14.96
CA SER A 59 -10.30 -7.65 14.52
C SER A 59 -10.90 -7.90 13.13
N ARG A 60 -11.25 -9.16 12.81
CA ARG A 60 -11.75 -9.54 11.47
C ARG A 60 -13.02 -8.79 11.07
N GLN A 61 -13.85 -8.38 12.02
CA GLN A 61 -15.04 -7.54 11.78
C GLN A 61 -14.71 -6.19 11.10
N LEU A 62 -13.46 -5.74 11.15
CA LEU A 62 -13.04 -4.51 10.44
C LEU A 62 -13.13 -4.67 8.93
N ILE A 63 -12.97 -5.88 8.39
CA ILE A 63 -13.11 -6.16 6.96
C ILE A 63 -14.54 -5.82 6.52
N ASP A 64 -15.52 -6.30 7.28
CA ASP A 64 -16.95 -6.04 7.01
C ASP A 64 -17.30 -4.56 7.24
N LYS A 65 -16.72 -3.91 8.26
CA LYS A 65 -16.90 -2.48 8.53
C LYS A 65 -16.44 -1.64 7.33
N HIS A 66 -15.27 -1.95 6.77
CA HIS A 66 -14.62 -1.19 5.70
C HIS A 66 -14.91 -1.70 4.29
N ASP A 67 -15.82 -2.65 4.10
CA ASP A 67 -16.22 -3.13 2.78
C ASP A 67 -16.48 -1.96 1.83
N LEU A 68 -15.89 -2.02 0.64
CA LEU A 68 -15.98 -0.95 -0.37
C LEU A 68 -17.44 -0.62 -0.74
N LYS A 69 -18.36 -1.60 -0.65
CA LYS A 69 -19.80 -1.39 -0.91
C LYS A 69 -20.44 -0.45 0.12
N LYS A 70 -19.87 -0.31 1.30
CA LYS A 70 -20.34 0.58 2.38
C LYS A 70 -19.69 1.96 2.35
N ARG A 71 -18.66 2.14 1.50
CA ARG A 71 -17.89 3.37 1.42
C ARG A 71 -18.56 4.36 0.48
N PRO A 72 -18.88 5.58 0.90
CA PRO A 72 -19.61 6.57 0.09
C PRO A 72 -18.80 7.08 -1.10
N TYR A 73 -17.47 7.09 -1.00
CA TYR A 73 -16.57 7.58 -2.06
C TYR A 73 -15.52 6.54 -2.42
N ILE A 74 -15.64 5.96 -3.62
CA ILE A 74 -14.71 4.96 -4.16
C ILE A 74 -14.39 5.25 -5.63
N SER A 75 -13.31 4.66 -6.11
CA SER A 75 -12.95 4.57 -7.53
C SER A 75 -12.81 3.11 -7.96
N THR A 76 -12.72 2.90 -9.26
CA THR A 76 -12.49 1.56 -9.83
C THR A 76 -11.13 0.97 -9.49
N THR A 77 -10.22 1.76 -8.93
CA THR A 77 -8.89 1.36 -8.49
C THR A 77 -8.75 1.33 -6.96
N SER A 78 -9.86 1.51 -6.23
CA SER A 78 -9.80 1.44 -4.76
C SER A 78 -9.33 0.06 -4.32
N MET A 79 -8.37 0.03 -3.40
CA MET A 79 -7.86 -1.21 -2.81
C MET A 79 -8.93 -1.89 -1.97
N ASP A 80 -8.99 -3.21 -2.05
CA ASP A 80 -9.82 -4.04 -1.18
C ASP A 80 -9.59 -3.73 0.30
N ALA A 81 -10.65 -3.80 1.11
CA ALA A 81 -10.60 -3.40 2.52
C ALA A 81 -9.65 -4.27 3.34
N GLU A 82 -9.66 -5.59 3.15
CA GLU A 82 -8.76 -6.49 3.87
C GLU A 82 -7.31 -6.19 3.54
N LEU A 83 -6.99 -6.02 2.25
CA LEU A 83 -5.63 -5.71 1.81
C LEU A 83 -5.15 -4.34 2.30
N ALA A 84 -6.03 -3.34 2.32
CA ALA A 84 -5.69 -2.02 2.85
C ALA A 84 -5.41 -2.07 4.36
N LEU A 85 -6.22 -2.79 5.13
CA LEU A 85 -6.00 -3.01 6.57
C LEU A 85 -4.73 -3.81 6.85
N VAL A 86 -4.47 -4.88 6.09
CA VAL A 86 -3.22 -5.66 6.20
C VAL A 86 -2.00 -4.80 5.91
N THR A 87 -2.08 -3.95 4.87
CA THR A 87 -0.99 -3.02 4.53
C THR A 87 -0.71 -2.04 5.67
N ALA A 88 -1.75 -1.42 6.23
CA ALA A 88 -1.61 -0.50 7.36
C ALA A 88 -1.05 -1.20 8.62
N ASN A 89 -1.46 -2.45 8.87
CA ASN A 89 -0.94 -3.26 9.97
C ASN A 89 0.55 -3.60 9.77
N LEU A 90 0.95 -4.05 8.58
CA LEU A 90 2.35 -4.34 8.26
C LEU A 90 3.22 -3.07 8.29
N ALA A 91 2.65 -1.91 8.00
CA ALA A 91 3.31 -0.62 8.15
C ALA A 91 3.36 -0.14 9.62
N LEU A 92 2.76 -0.86 10.56
CA LEU A 92 2.66 -0.53 11.99
C LEU A 92 1.86 0.75 12.26
N ALA A 93 0.76 0.97 11.56
CA ALA A 93 -0.15 2.07 11.88
C ALA A 93 -0.69 1.93 13.32
N GLY A 94 -0.76 3.04 14.03
CA GLY A 94 -1.21 3.04 15.43
C GLY A 94 -1.28 4.43 16.05
N PRO A 95 -1.80 4.53 17.29
CA PRO A 95 -1.94 5.80 17.97
C PRO A 95 -0.61 6.56 18.13
N GLY A 96 -0.67 7.89 17.96
CA GLY A 96 0.49 8.76 18.06
C GLY A 96 1.45 8.72 16.88
N ARG A 97 1.09 8.02 15.80
CA ARG A 97 1.91 7.90 14.58
C ARG A 97 1.35 8.74 13.45
N ILE A 98 2.24 9.31 12.64
CA ILE A 98 1.92 10.11 11.46
C ILE A 98 2.19 9.29 10.20
N PHE A 99 1.15 9.11 9.40
CA PHE A 99 1.18 8.34 8.15
C PHE A 99 0.94 9.20 6.93
N PHE A 100 1.56 8.83 5.82
CA PHE A 100 1.43 9.54 4.56
C PHE A 100 1.17 8.59 3.39
N ASP A 101 0.23 8.97 2.51
CA ASP A 101 -0.02 8.31 1.22
C ASP A 101 0.27 9.28 0.08
N PRO A 102 1.36 9.10 -0.70
CA PRO A 102 1.70 9.98 -1.82
C PRO A 102 0.85 9.77 -3.07
N PHE A 103 -0.06 8.79 -3.08
CA PHE A 103 -0.98 8.46 -4.18
C PHE A 103 -2.38 8.24 -3.64
N VAL A 104 -2.88 9.20 -2.89
CA VAL A 104 -4.03 9.04 -1.98
C VAL A 104 -5.32 8.59 -2.66
N GLY A 105 -5.54 8.95 -3.93
CA GLY A 105 -6.75 8.60 -4.65
C GLY A 105 -8.03 8.91 -3.85
N THR A 106 -8.80 7.88 -3.51
CA THR A 106 -10.03 8.00 -2.70
C THR A 106 -9.79 7.81 -1.19
N GLY A 107 -8.53 7.75 -0.76
CA GLY A 107 -8.14 7.70 0.65
C GLY A 107 -8.27 6.33 1.33
N GLY A 108 -8.28 5.24 0.56
CA GLY A 108 -8.48 3.90 1.12
C GLY A 108 -7.44 3.53 2.18
N PHE A 109 -6.17 3.81 1.93
CA PHE A 109 -5.10 3.53 2.90
C PHE A 109 -5.10 4.49 4.08
N LEU A 110 -5.45 5.77 3.87
CA LEU A 110 -5.57 6.72 4.98
C LEU A 110 -6.65 6.28 5.97
N VAL A 111 -7.84 5.87 5.46
CA VAL A 111 -8.91 5.31 6.30
C VAL A 111 -8.42 4.10 7.09
N SER A 112 -7.68 3.19 6.43
CA SER A 112 -7.18 1.98 7.09
C SER A 112 -6.14 2.27 8.17
N ALA A 113 -5.25 3.26 7.96
CA ALA A 113 -4.29 3.67 8.97
C ALA A 113 -4.96 4.41 10.14
N ALA A 114 -5.95 5.27 9.85
CA ALA A 114 -6.73 5.97 10.86
C ALA A 114 -7.58 5.01 11.71
N GLU A 115 -8.06 3.90 11.15
CA GLU A 115 -8.77 2.85 11.93
C GLU A 115 -7.86 2.26 13.02
N PHE A 116 -6.56 2.20 12.79
CA PHE A 116 -5.57 1.81 13.80
C PHE A 116 -5.12 2.97 14.72
N GLY A 117 -5.69 4.17 14.57
CA GLY A 117 -5.43 5.33 15.42
C GLY A 117 -4.31 6.26 14.95
N ALA A 118 -3.80 6.11 13.73
CA ALA A 118 -2.81 7.02 13.16
C ALA A 118 -3.43 8.34 12.70
N LEU A 119 -2.65 9.44 12.76
CA LEU A 119 -2.95 10.67 12.06
C LEU A 119 -2.44 10.56 10.61
N THR A 120 -3.28 10.85 9.64
CA THR A 120 -3.01 10.55 8.24
C THR A 120 -3.03 11.80 7.36
N PHE A 121 -2.09 11.86 6.43
CA PHE A 121 -1.99 12.89 5.39
C PHE A 121 -1.83 12.22 4.04
N GLY A 122 -2.22 12.90 2.96
CA GLY A 122 -2.04 12.35 1.63
C GLY A 122 -1.74 13.39 0.57
N SER A 123 -1.24 12.92 -0.57
CA SER A 123 -1.14 13.73 -1.78
C SER A 123 -1.59 12.96 -3.00
N ASP A 124 -1.99 13.70 -4.02
CA ASP A 124 -2.28 13.17 -5.34
C ASP A 124 -1.94 14.23 -6.39
N ILE A 125 -1.53 13.79 -7.57
CA ILE A 125 -1.28 14.68 -8.70
C ILE A 125 -2.56 15.34 -9.22
N ASP A 126 -3.72 14.73 -8.93
CA ASP A 126 -5.04 15.22 -9.29
C ASP A 126 -5.92 15.47 -8.07
N GLY A 127 -6.05 16.73 -7.67
CA GLY A 127 -6.87 17.10 -6.52
C GLY A 127 -8.35 16.69 -6.61
N ARG A 128 -8.85 16.37 -7.80
CA ARG A 128 -10.23 15.87 -7.98
C ARG A 128 -10.40 14.48 -7.39
N SER A 129 -9.33 13.67 -7.37
CA SER A 129 -9.35 12.30 -6.84
C SER A 129 -9.69 12.25 -5.35
N PHE A 130 -9.21 13.21 -4.55
CA PHE A 130 -9.50 13.24 -3.11
C PHE A 130 -10.60 14.22 -2.71
N ARG A 131 -10.95 15.19 -3.60
CA ARG A 131 -12.02 16.17 -3.33
C ARG A 131 -13.41 15.76 -3.84
N GLY A 132 -13.55 14.59 -4.47
CA GLY A 132 -14.85 14.08 -4.91
C GLY A 132 -15.13 14.16 -6.42
N SER A 133 -14.10 14.28 -7.27
CA SER A 133 -14.23 14.24 -8.75
C SER A 133 -15.32 15.17 -9.33
N GLY A 134 -15.50 16.35 -8.77
CA GLY A 134 -16.50 17.32 -9.23
C GLY A 134 -17.97 16.97 -8.84
N ARG A 135 -18.20 15.95 -8.05
CA ARG A 135 -19.51 15.56 -7.51
C ARG A 135 -19.90 16.31 -6.24
N GLY A 136 -19.15 17.34 -5.87
CA GLY A 136 -19.32 18.13 -4.66
C GLY A 136 -18.33 17.78 -3.55
N ILE A 137 -18.01 18.77 -2.72
CA ILE A 137 -17.05 18.66 -1.59
C ILE A 137 -17.49 17.58 -0.58
N GLU A 138 -18.77 17.23 -0.55
CA GLU A 138 -19.32 16.24 0.39
C GLU A 138 -18.87 14.80 0.11
N LEU A 139 -18.36 14.49 -1.10
CA LEU A 139 -18.05 13.13 -1.54
C LEU A 139 -16.54 12.79 -1.54
N GLY A 140 -15.65 13.63 -1.14
CA GLY A 140 -14.21 13.36 -1.15
C GLY A 140 -13.75 12.38 -0.06
N VAL A 141 -12.45 12.32 0.16
CA VAL A 141 -11.82 11.52 1.23
C VAL A 141 -12.46 11.83 2.59
N GLY A 142 -12.78 13.09 2.88
CA GLY A 142 -13.47 13.49 4.12
C GLY A 142 -14.81 12.79 4.32
N ALA A 143 -15.56 12.49 3.26
CA ALA A 143 -16.82 11.74 3.38
C ALA A 143 -16.57 10.29 3.84
N ASN A 144 -15.49 9.66 3.37
CA ASN A 144 -15.10 8.34 3.83
C ASN A 144 -14.75 8.36 5.32
N PHE A 145 -13.99 9.35 5.78
CA PHE A 145 -13.65 9.49 7.18
C PHE A 145 -14.88 9.71 8.07
N ARG A 146 -15.80 10.60 7.67
CA ARG A 146 -17.07 10.81 8.39
C ARG A 146 -17.91 9.54 8.49
N ASN A 147 -17.99 8.76 7.39
CA ASN A 147 -18.74 7.51 7.39
C ASN A 147 -18.29 6.49 8.44
N TYR A 148 -17.01 6.54 8.81
CA TYR A 148 -16.42 5.63 9.79
C TYR A 148 -16.15 6.28 11.15
N ALA A 149 -16.56 7.54 11.37
CA ALA A 149 -16.28 8.33 12.57
C ALA A 149 -14.76 8.42 12.87
N LEU A 150 -13.95 8.65 11.83
CA LEU A 150 -12.50 8.72 11.90
C LEU A 150 -11.93 10.11 11.58
N GLU A 151 -12.76 11.17 11.59
CA GLU A 151 -12.37 12.52 11.18
C GLU A 151 -11.15 13.06 11.94
N HIS A 152 -11.00 12.66 13.19
CA HIS A 152 -9.84 13.00 14.02
C HIS A 152 -8.52 12.41 13.50
N GLY A 153 -8.56 11.37 12.68
CA GLY A 153 -7.40 10.74 12.07
C GLY A 153 -7.03 11.34 10.69
N LEU A 154 -7.82 12.26 10.14
CA LEU A 154 -7.52 12.95 8.89
C LEU A 154 -6.87 14.30 9.16
N GLY A 155 -5.59 14.46 8.80
CA GLY A 155 -4.92 15.75 8.77
C GLY A 155 -5.35 16.56 7.56
N ASP A 156 -4.83 16.23 6.37
CA ASP A 156 -5.24 16.89 5.11
C ASP A 156 -4.73 16.11 3.88
N CYS A 157 -5.23 16.52 2.69
CA CYS A 157 -4.76 16.03 1.40
C CYS A 157 -4.35 17.21 0.51
N ILE A 158 -3.18 17.11 -0.13
CA ILE A 158 -2.59 18.18 -0.95
C ILE A 158 -2.38 17.72 -2.40
N ILE A 159 -2.38 18.68 -3.34
CA ILE A 159 -1.98 18.42 -4.72
C ILE A 159 -0.46 18.45 -4.80
N SER A 160 0.14 17.31 -5.06
CA SER A 160 1.59 17.16 -5.16
C SER A 160 1.95 15.85 -5.85
N ASP A 161 3.17 15.75 -6.32
CA ASP A 161 3.82 14.50 -6.67
C ASP A 161 5.18 14.38 -5.97
N LEU A 162 5.81 13.21 -6.07
CA LEU A 162 7.09 12.96 -5.40
C LEU A 162 8.26 13.78 -5.97
N THR A 163 8.12 14.37 -7.16
CA THR A 163 9.15 15.22 -7.80
C THR A 163 8.98 16.70 -7.46
N ASN A 164 7.79 17.09 -6.97
CA ASN A 164 7.42 18.47 -6.62
C ASN A 164 6.67 18.49 -5.29
N THR A 165 7.25 17.90 -4.27
CA THR A 165 6.62 17.86 -2.95
C THR A 165 6.89 19.14 -2.16
N PRO A 166 5.86 19.75 -1.53
CA PRO A 166 6.04 20.88 -0.61
C PRO A 166 6.43 20.43 0.79
N LEU A 167 6.49 19.11 1.03
CA LEU A 167 6.79 18.56 2.33
C LEU A 167 8.26 18.73 2.68
N ARG A 168 8.52 18.91 3.97
CA ARG A 168 9.88 18.96 4.49
C ARG A 168 10.59 17.63 4.26
N LEU A 169 11.71 17.66 3.55
CA LEU A 169 12.61 16.54 3.34
C LEU A 169 13.88 16.74 4.17
N SER A 170 14.39 15.66 4.77
CA SER A 170 15.71 15.73 5.41
C SER A 170 16.78 16.04 4.38
N VAL A 171 17.65 16.99 4.69
CA VAL A 171 18.80 17.35 3.87
C VAL A 171 19.87 16.27 3.92
N SER A 172 20.02 15.61 5.07
CA SER A 172 20.95 14.53 5.29
C SER A 172 20.23 13.19 5.48
N LEU A 173 20.62 12.20 4.70
CA LEU A 173 20.11 10.84 4.85
C LEU A 173 20.72 10.09 6.05
N ASN A 174 21.85 10.59 6.56
CA ASN A 174 22.59 9.98 7.68
C ASN A 174 22.14 10.50 9.06
N HIS A 175 21.37 11.60 9.11
CA HIS A 175 20.90 12.16 10.37
C HIS A 175 19.38 12.12 10.46
N GLU A 176 18.85 11.84 11.63
CA GLU A 176 17.41 11.80 11.90
C GLU A 176 16.75 13.19 11.78
N SER A 177 17.55 14.25 11.86
CA SER A 177 17.09 15.64 11.77
C SER A 177 16.29 15.90 10.48
N GLY A 178 15.04 16.28 10.65
CA GLY A 178 14.13 16.62 9.54
C GLY A 178 13.27 15.48 9.05
N ARG A 179 13.44 14.26 9.53
CA ARG A 179 12.53 13.14 9.31
C ARG A 179 11.40 13.20 10.33
N TRP A 180 10.19 12.84 9.93
CA TRP A 180 9.00 13.08 10.76
C TRP A 180 7.84 12.12 10.52
N LEU A 181 7.90 11.25 9.50
CA LEU A 181 6.86 10.26 9.22
C LEU A 181 7.14 8.95 9.94
N ASP A 182 6.12 8.41 10.58
CA ASP A 182 6.14 7.08 11.21
C ASP A 182 5.75 5.97 10.23
N GLY A 183 5.15 6.32 9.09
CA GLY A 183 4.81 5.35 8.07
C GLY A 183 4.42 5.99 6.74
N ILE A 184 4.69 5.25 5.65
CA ILE A 184 4.21 5.56 4.30
C ILE A 184 3.52 4.32 3.79
N ILE A 185 2.29 4.48 3.29
CA ILE A 185 1.49 3.39 2.71
C ILE A 185 0.88 3.87 1.40
N CYS A 186 1.03 3.10 0.32
CA CYS A 186 0.45 3.50 -0.95
C CYS A 186 0.27 2.36 -1.96
N ASP A 187 -0.57 2.61 -2.96
CA ASP A 187 -0.71 1.83 -4.18
C ASP A 187 -0.45 2.75 -5.38
N PRO A 188 0.81 2.88 -5.82
CA PRO A 188 1.17 3.75 -6.93
C PRO A 188 0.45 3.35 -8.22
N PRO A 189 0.21 4.27 -9.17
CA PRO A 189 -0.41 3.93 -10.43
C PRO A 189 0.48 2.98 -11.25
N TYR A 190 -0.12 1.89 -11.78
CA TYR A 190 0.61 0.89 -12.59
C TYR A 190 0.75 1.31 -14.07
N GLY A 191 0.11 2.40 -14.47
CA GLY A 191 0.19 2.91 -15.84
C GLY A 191 -0.63 2.13 -16.86
N ILE A 192 -1.48 1.17 -16.45
CA ILE A 192 -2.27 0.33 -17.37
C ILE A 192 -3.38 1.12 -18.03
N ARG A 193 -4.17 1.87 -17.25
CA ARG A 193 -5.34 2.63 -17.75
C ARG A 193 -4.93 3.90 -18.46
N GLU A 194 -3.92 4.57 -17.95
CA GLU A 194 -3.26 5.72 -18.57
C GLU A 194 -1.77 5.69 -18.26
N GLY A 195 -0.95 6.37 -19.08
CA GLY A 195 0.49 6.50 -18.81
C GLY A 195 0.74 7.22 -17.49
N LEU A 196 1.83 6.88 -16.83
CA LEU A 196 2.28 7.55 -15.61
C LEU A 196 2.62 9.00 -15.90
N LYS A 197 2.31 9.89 -14.98
CA LYS A 197 2.49 11.34 -15.12
C LYS A 197 3.05 11.96 -13.84
N VAL A 198 3.78 13.05 -14.00
CA VAL A 198 4.18 13.98 -12.94
C VAL A 198 3.79 15.40 -13.33
N LEU A 199 3.75 16.30 -12.36
CA LEU A 199 3.56 17.73 -12.59
C LEU A 199 4.74 18.29 -13.40
N GLY A 200 4.45 19.22 -14.31
CA GLY A 200 5.45 19.85 -15.15
C GLY A 200 5.09 19.87 -16.62
N THR A 201 5.90 20.55 -17.43
CA THR A 201 5.71 20.66 -18.89
C THR A 201 6.77 19.86 -19.64
N ARG A 202 6.45 19.40 -20.87
CA ARG A 202 7.41 18.71 -21.76
C ARG A 202 8.47 19.67 -22.33
N ASN A 203 8.22 20.97 -22.31
CA ASN A 203 9.07 21.94 -22.99
C ASN A 203 10.10 22.53 -22.04
N SER A 204 11.33 22.00 -22.07
CA SER A 204 12.46 22.44 -21.23
C SER A 204 12.81 23.93 -21.39
N LYS A 205 12.53 24.54 -22.55
CA LYS A 205 12.72 25.99 -22.79
C LYS A 205 11.71 26.81 -21.98
N VAL A 206 10.53 26.25 -21.71
CA VAL A 206 9.51 26.86 -20.85
C VAL A 206 9.88 26.70 -19.37
N GLU A 207 10.55 25.63 -18.97
CA GLU A 207 11.06 25.44 -17.61
C GLU A 207 12.22 26.40 -17.30
N ALA A 208 13.17 26.57 -18.22
CA ALA A 208 14.32 27.47 -18.05
C ALA A 208 13.92 28.97 -17.99
N GLY A 209 12.81 29.34 -18.62
CA GLY A 209 12.30 30.73 -18.62
C GLY A 209 11.30 31.04 -17.49
N LYS A 210 10.87 30.02 -16.72
CA LYS A 210 9.81 30.15 -15.71
C LYS A 210 10.32 29.85 -14.30
N ALA A 211 11.44 30.41 -13.90
CA ALA A 211 11.85 30.46 -12.50
C ALA A 211 10.91 31.32 -11.63
N GLY A 212 9.74 31.74 -12.16
CA GLY A 212 8.73 32.55 -11.51
C GLY A 212 7.34 31.92 -11.54
N LEU A 213 6.45 32.48 -10.74
CA LEU A 213 5.02 32.14 -10.70
C LEU A 213 4.40 32.26 -12.11
N HIS A 214 3.77 31.17 -12.58
CA HIS A 214 3.01 31.21 -13.84
C HIS A 214 1.78 32.09 -13.63
N MET A 215 1.77 33.24 -14.31
CA MET A 215 0.69 34.22 -14.24
C MET A 215 -0.27 34.05 -15.41
N ILE A 216 -1.57 34.10 -15.16
CA ILE A 216 -2.63 34.15 -16.18
C ILE A 216 -3.49 35.37 -15.85
N ASP A 217 -3.53 36.34 -16.76
CA ASP A 217 -4.24 37.60 -16.60
C ASP A 217 -3.86 38.35 -15.29
N GLY A 218 -2.58 38.39 -14.94
CA GLY A 218 -2.09 39.06 -13.75
C GLY A 218 -2.33 38.32 -12.42
N VAL A 219 -2.94 37.12 -12.44
CA VAL A 219 -3.18 36.28 -11.25
C VAL A 219 -2.32 35.03 -11.33
N PRO A 220 -1.68 34.59 -10.22
CA PRO A 220 -0.98 33.30 -10.20
C PRO A 220 -1.91 32.18 -10.64
N ALA A 221 -1.46 31.38 -11.61
CA ALA A 221 -2.28 30.33 -12.23
C ALA A 221 -2.88 29.35 -11.23
N HIS A 222 -2.11 29.00 -10.18
CA HIS A 222 -2.55 28.07 -9.13
C HIS A 222 -3.65 28.64 -8.22
N MET A 223 -3.88 29.95 -8.25
CA MET A 223 -4.95 30.62 -7.50
C MET A 223 -6.26 30.74 -8.30
N ARG A 224 -6.26 30.36 -9.57
CA ARG A 224 -7.48 30.42 -10.40
C ARG A 224 -8.36 29.21 -10.15
N GLU A 225 -9.65 29.46 -9.99
CA GLU A 225 -10.65 28.39 -9.92
C GLU A 225 -10.58 27.49 -11.17
N GLY A 226 -10.62 26.18 -10.99
CA GLY A 226 -10.55 25.23 -12.10
C GLY A 226 -9.17 25.04 -12.75
N TYR A 227 -8.12 25.69 -12.24
CA TYR A 227 -6.77 25.49 -12.79
C TYR A 227 -6.31 24.03 -12.65
N ILE A 228 -5.89 23.44 -13.77
CA ILE A 228 -5.27 22.11 -13.80
C ILE A 228 -3.80 22.28 -14.17
N ALA A 229 -2.91 21.90 -13.28
CA ALA A 229 -1.47 21.95 -13.54
C ALA A 229 -1.10 21.04 -14.71
N PRO A 230 -0.19 21.48 -15.61
CA PRO A 230 0.30 20.65 -16.71
C PRO A 230 1.00 19.40 -16.16
N LYS A 231 0.86 18.28 -16.88
CA LYS A 231 1.43 17.00 -16.53
C LYS A 231 2.29 16.48 -17.67
N ARG A 232 3.40 15.81 -17.34
CA ARG A 232 4.29 15.18 -18.32
C ARG A 232 4.41 13.67 -18.07
N PRO A 233 4.78 12.86 -19.09
CA PRO A 233 5.02 11.43 -18.91
C PRO A 233 6.09 11.16 -17.87
N TYR A 234 5.95 10.01 -17.18
CA TYR A 234 6.82 9.60 -16.09
C TYR A 234 7.22 8.13 -16.25
N SER A 235 8.50 7.81 -15.99
CA SER A 235 8.98 6.45 -16.03
C SER A 235 8.55 5.67 -14.79
N PHE A 236 8.17 4.41 -14.98
CA PHE A 236 7.80 3.52 -13.88
C PHE A 236 8.98 3.26 -12.94
N SER A 237 10.18 3.02 -13.48
CA SER A 237 11.39 2.81 -12.67
C SER A 237 11.74 4.05 -11.84
N LEU A 238 11.68 5.24 -12.44
CA LEU A 238 11.91 6.49 -11.72
C LEU A 238 10.87 6.73 -10.63
N MET A 239 9.62 6.33 -10.83
CA MET A 239 8.59 6.42 -9.81
C MET A 239 8.96 5.56 -8.59
N LEU A 240 9.41 4.33 -8.82
CA LEU A 240 9.85 3.44 -7.74
C LEU A 240 11.05 4.01 -7.00
N ASP A 241 12.06 4.52 -7.72
CA ASP A 241 13.23 5.16 -7.13
C ASP A 241 12.83 6.38 -6.27
N ASN A 242 11.90 7.21 -6.77
CA ASN A 242 11.44 8.38 -6.02
C ASN A 242 10.59 8.02 -4.79
N ILE A 243 9.82 6.93 -4.83
CA ILE A 243 9.13 6.40 -3.64
C ILE A 243 10.15 6.05 -2.55
N LEU A 244 11.20 5.30 -2.92
CA LEU A 244 12.24 4.90 -1.96
C LEU A 244 13.03 6.09 -1.44
N GLU A 245 13.39 7.05 -2.31
CA GLU A 245 14.12 8.25 -1.90
C GLU A 245 13.28 9.14 -0.98
N PHE A 246 12.00 9.35 -1.31
CA PHE A 246 11.06 10.07 -0.45
C PHE A 246 10.96 9.41 0.94
N ALA A 247 10.79 8.09 0.98
CA ALA A 247 10.74 7.34 2.21
C ALA A 247 12.05 7.46 3.02
N ALA A 248 13.20 7.35 2.37
CA ALA A 248 14.50 7.49 3.02
C ALA A 248 14.70 8.88 3.67
N ARG A 249 14.11 9.94 3.08
CA ARG A 249 14.24 11.33 3.56
C ARG A 249 13.19 11.75 4.57
N THR A 250 12.09 11.03 4.68
CA THR A 250 10.96 11.46 5.53
C THR A 250 10.67 10.53 6.68
N LEU A 251 10.94 9.22 6.55
CA LEU A 251 10.70 8.25 7.61
C LEU A 251 11.70 8.39 8.76
N VAL A 252 11.20 8.37 9.98
CA VAL A 252 12.03 8.23 11.19
C VAL A 252 12.67 6.84 11.24
N ASP A 253 13.65 6.64 12.10
CA ASP A 253 14.31 5.33 12.27
C ASP A 253 13.30 4.24 12.65
N ASP A 254 13.47 3.04 12.10
CA ASP A 254 12.58 1.88 12.24
C ASP A 254 11.15 2.06 11.65
N ALA A 255 10.79 3.25 11.19
CA ALA A 255 9.52 3.47 10.50
C ALA A 255 9.44 2.69 9.18
N ARG A 256 8.22 2.48 8.68
CA ARG A 256 7.98 1.59 7.54
C ARG A 256 7.40 2.29 6.33
N LEU A 257 7.91 1.89 5.16
CA LEU A 257 7.27 2.08 3.87
C LEU A 257 6.60 0.77 3.47
N ALA A 258 5.31 0.80 3.18
CA ALA A 258 4.59 -0.34 2.61
C ALA A 258 3.88 0.09 1.32
N PHE A 259 4.25 -0.49 0.18
CA PHE A 259 3.63 -0.14 -1.08
C PHE A 259 3.44 -1.35 -2.00
N TRP A 260 2.43 -1.24 -2.86
CA TRP A 260 2.11 -2.25 -3.85
C TRP A 260 2.81 -1.96 -5.18
N MET A 261 3.32 -3.00 -5.81
CA MET A 261 3.85 -2.89 -7.16
C MET A 261 3.43 -4.10 -8.02
N PRO A 262 3.09 -3.88 -9.30
CA PRO A 262 2.79 -4.98 -10.21
C PRO A 262 4.08 -5.70 -10.60
N THR A 263 3.97 -6.99 -10.89
CA THR A 263 5.05 -7.80 -11.44
C THR A 263 4.51 -8.72 -12.54
N ALA A 264 5.31 -8.95 -13.57
CA ALA A 264 5.04 -10.01 -14.54
C ALA A 264 5.41 -11.36 -13.92
N ASP A 265 4.77 -12.45 -14.36
CA ASP A 265 5.10 -13.78 -13.89
C ASP A 265 6.53 -14.19 -14.31
N GLU A 266 7.10 -15.18 -13.60
CA GLU A 266 8.54 -15.51 -13.55
C GLU A 266 9.20 -15.89 -14.89
N GLU A 267 8.41 -16.34 -15.87
CA GLU A 267 8.94 -16.84 -17.16
C GLU A 267 9.57 -15.76 -18.05
N ASP A 268 9.27 -14.47 -17.81
CA ASP A 268 9.67 -13.33 -18.67
C ASP A 268 10.74 -12.40 -18.06
N GLY A 269 11.40 -12.82 -17.01
CA GLY A 269 12.35 -12.00 -16.28
C GLY A 269 11.67 -11.15 -15.21
N GLU A 270 11.92 -11.49 -13.99
CA GLU A 270 11.40 -10.87 -12.77
C GLU A 270 11.72 -9.37 -12.76
N MET A 271 10.70 -8.53 -12.60
CA MET A 271 10.95 -7.12 -12.27
C MET A 271 11.71 -7.06 -10.95
N SER A 272 12.93 -6.52 -10.99
CA SER A 272 13.79 -6.42 -9.82
C SER A 272 13.10 -5.62 -8.72
N ILE A 273 13.18 -6.12 -7.50
CA ILE A 273 12.71 -5.39 -6.32
C ILE A 273 13.56 -4.12 -6.17
N PRO A 274 12.95 -2.92 -6.13
CA PRO A 274 13.71 -1.68 -6.02
C PRO A 274 14.45 -1.62 -4.67
N ALA A 275 15.67 -1.09 -4.67
CA ALA A 275 16.54 -1.05 -3.50
C ALA A 275 17.04 0.36 -3.21
N ASN A 276 17.15 0.69 -1.93
CA ASN A 276 17.75 1.92 -1.45
C ASN A 276 18.64 1.60 -0.24
N PRO A 277 19.86 2.12 -0.14
CA PRO A 277 20.79 1.80 0.95
C PRO A 277 20.22 2.06 2.36
N TYR A 278 19.36 3.05 2.49
CA TYR A 278 18.76 3.45 3.76
C TYR A 278 17.50 2.66 4.13
N LEU A 279 17.01 1.81 3.24
CA LEU A 279 15.80 1.00 3.43
C LEU A 279 16.15 -0.48 3.38
N GLN A 280 15.64 -1.23 4.34
CA GLN A 280 15.75 -2.68 4.40
C GLN A 280 14.43 -3.31 4.03
N LEU A 281 14.38 -4.09 2.97
CA LEU A 281 13.20 -4.92 2.68
C LEU A 281 13.02 -5.95 3.81
N ILE A 282 11.83 -5.96 4.42
CA ILE A 282 11.50 -6.88 5.52
C ILE A 282 10.39 -7.86 5.16
N HIS A 283 9.47 -7.47 4.26
CA HIS A 283 8.43 -8.37 3.75
C HIS A 283 8.21 -8.16 2.26
N CYS A 284 7.96 -9.26 1.55
CA CYS A 284 7.52 -9.29 0.18
C CYS A 284 6.36 -10.30 0.08
N CYS A 285 5.12 -9.78 0.01
CA CYS A 285 3.91 -10.60 -0.06
C CYS A 285 3.37 -10.57 -1.48
N VAL A 286 3.16 -11.74 -2.09
CA VAL A 286 2.69 -11.84 -3.48
C VAL A 286 1.19 -12.13 -3.51
N GLN A 287 0.47 -11.37 -4.32
CA GLN A 287 -0.91 -11.66 -4.69
C GLN A 287 -0.97 -12.02 -6.17
N PRO A 288 -1.17 -13.31 -6.50
CA PRO A 288 -1.24 -13.76 -7.89
C PRO A 288 -2.59 -13.44 -8.53
N PHE A 289 -2.57 -13.17 -9.84
CA PHE A 289 -3.70 -13.08 -10.75
C PHE A 289 -3.46 -14.06 -11.91
N ASN A 290 -4.42 -14.19 -12.84
CA ASN A 290 -4.30 -15.19 -13.91
C ASN A 290 -3.08 -15.02 -14.82
N LYS A 291 -2.60 -13.79 -15.04
CA LYS A 291 -1.53 -13.49 -16.02
C LYS A 291 -0.46 -12.55 -15.48
N TRP A 292 -0.59 -12.10 -14.27
CA TRP A 292 0.34 -11.20 -13.61
C TRP A 292 0.12 -11.28 -12.10
N SER A 293 1.02 -10.75 -11.34
CA SER A 293 0.86 -10.64 -9.89
C SER A 293 1.18 -9.22 -9.42
N ARG A 294 0.84 -8.93 -8.19
CA ARG A 294 1.34 -7.74 -7.50
C ARG A 294 1.99 -8.13 -6.20
N ARG A 295 2.94 -7.32 -5.78
CA ARG A 295 3.69 -7.53 -4.55
C ARG A 295 3.44 -6.38 -3.59
N LEU A 296 3.13 -6.70 -2.35
CA LEU A 296 3.26 -5.76 -1.25
C LEU A 296 4.69 -5.82 -0.74
N LEU A 297 5.43 -4.74 -0.94
CA LEU A 297 6.79 -4.58 -0.46
C LEU A 297 6.78 -3.75 0.81
N VAL A 298 7.36 -4.27 1.89
CA VAL A 298 7.47 -3.56 3.16
C VAL A 298 8.94 -3.37 3.48
N TYR A 299 9.34 -2.10 3.63
CA TYR A 299 10.69 -1.71 4.00
C TYR A 299 10.70 -1.07 5.38
N ARG A 300 11.78 -1.30 6.11
CA ARG A 300 12.11 -0.60 7.35
C ARG A 300 13.18 0.46 7.06
N ARG A 301 13.02 1.67 7.56
CA ARG A 301 14.08 2.67 7.58
C ARG A 301 15.20 2.20 8.50
N ARG A 302 16.42 2.08 7.96
CA ARG A 302 17.62 1.71 8.75
C ARG A 302 17.95 2.83 9.72
N LYS A 303 18.45 2.45 10.90
CA LYS A 303 18.98 3.41 11.87
C LYS A 303 20.27 4.04 11.39
N GLU A 304 20.59 5.19 11.96
CA GLU A 304 21.92 5.76 11.86
C GLU A 304 22.96 4.73 12.34
N GLY A 305 24.02 4.52 11.56
CA GLY A 305 25.04 3.50 11.85
C GLY A 305 24.79 2.10 11.28
N GLU A 306 23.56 1.75 10.89
CA GLU A 306 23.28 0.50 10.14
C GLU A 306 23.61 0.63 8.63
N VAL A 307 23.78 1.85 8.16
CA VAL A 307 24.19 2.15 6.79
C VAL A 307 25.72 2.23 6.81
N GLY A 308 26.39 1.17 6.33
CA GLY A 308 27.86 1.18 6.15
C GLY A 308 28.30 2.37 5.30
N SER A 309 29.61 2.69 5.28
CA SER A 309 30.17 3.81 4.52
C SER A 309 29.62 3.84 3.08
N SER A 310 28.62 4.69 2.87
CA SER A 310 27.66 4.65 1.77
C SER A 310 28.31 4.87 0.41
N PRO A 311 27.89 4.15 -0.63
CA PRO A 311 28.02 4.66 -1.98
C PRO A 311 27.29 6.01 -2.02
N LYS A 312 27.94 7.04 -2.52
CA LYS A 312 27.35 8.37 -2.72
C LYS A 312 26.07 8.20 -3.52
N VAL A 313 24.91 8.23 -2.85
CA VAL A 313 23.64 8.43 -3.54
C VAL A 313 23.76 9.81 -4.15
N ASN A 314 23.97 9.85 -5.45
CA ASN A 314 23.93 11.10 -6.20
C ASN A 314 22.54 11.70 -5.98
N GLY A 315 22.46 12.73 -5.16
CA GLY A 315 21.25 13.46 -4.79
C GLY A 315 20.63 14.27 -5.94
N GLN A 316 20.93 13.90 -7.16
CA GLN A 316 20.21 14.36 -8.33
C GLN A 316 19.09 13.37 -8.58
N VAL A 317 17.86 13.83 -8.42
CA VAL A 317 16.70 13.23 -9.10
C VAL A 317 17.17 12.96 -10.53
N ARG A 318 17.41 11.69 -10.86
CA ARG A 318 17.82 11.32 -12.22
C ARG A 318 16.65 11.63 -13.13
N HIS A 319 16.64 12.85 -13.67
CA HIS A 319 15.90 13.11 -14.87
C HIS A 319 16.60 12.32 -15.97
N LEU A 320 16.10 11.13 -16.30
CA LEU A 320 16.51 10.49 -17.53
C LEU A 320 16.15 11.44 -18.66
N LYS A 321 17.15 12.16 -19.17
CA LYS A 321 17.14 12.66 -20.53
C LYS A 321 17.22 11.42 -21.43
N GLY A 322 16.10 10.79 -21.67
CA GLY A 322 15.96 9.71 -22.64
C GLY A 322 14.82 10.10 -23.55
N ASP A 323 15.03 9.94 -24.83
CA ASP A 323 14.09 10.22 -25.91
C ASP A 323 12.88 9.24 -25.94
N ALA A 324 12.53 8.64 -24.82
CA ALA A 324 11.35 7.77 -24.70
C ALA A 324 10.09 8.60 -24.89
N GLU A 325 9.45 8.46 -26.05
CA GLU A 325 8.29 9.25 -26.44
C GLU A 325 6.95 8.61 -26.01
N THR A 326 6.92 7.30 -25.84
CA THR A 326 5.67 6.55 -25.60
C THR A 326 5.54 6.08 -24.17
N ALA A 327 4.28 5.91 -23.71
CA ALA A 327 3.98 5.39 -22.36
C ALA A 327 4.46 3.94 -22.17
N ASP A 328 4.57 3.16 -23.24
CA ASP A 328 5.00 1.76 -23.20
C ASP A 328 6.53 1.63 -23.07
N GLU A 329 7.29 2.56 -23.65
CA GLU A 329 8.75 2.64 -23.47
C GLU A 329 9.13 3.03 -22.04
N LEU A 330 8.31 3.91 -21.43
CA LEU A 330 8.51 4.37 -20.06
C LEU A 330 8.02 3.36 -19.00
N ASN A 331 7.29 2.33 -19.42
CA ASN A 331 6.70 1.34 -18.50
C ASN A 331 6.73 -0.08 -19.10
N PRO A 332 7.75 -0.88 -18.80
CA PRO A 332 7.87 -2.25 -19.30
C PRO A 332 6.69 -3.15 -18.90
N PHE A 333 6.13 -2.98 -17.69
CA PHE A 333 4.96 -3.73 -17.24
C PHE A 333 3.73 -3.43 -18.11
N ARG A 334 3.46 -2.13 -18.39
CA ARG A 334 2.36 -1.72 -19.27
C ARG A 334 2.51 -2.34 -20.66
N LYS A 335 3.71 -2.30 -21.23
CA LYS A 335 4.00 -2.88 -22.55
C LYS A 335 3.62 -4.37 -22.58
N ARG A 336 4.08 -5.15 -21.60
CA ARG A 336 3.76 -6.59 -21.47
C ARG A 336 2.28 -6.83 -21.25
N TYR A 337 1.63 -6.05 -20.41
CA TYR A 337 0.20 -6.18 -20.13
C TYR A 337 -0.66 -6.10 -21.39
N PHE A 338 -0.35 -5.17 -22.32
CA PHE A 338 -1.11 -4.99 -23.56
C PHE A 338 -0.67 -5.92 -24.70
N GLN A 339 0.56 -6.34 -24.74
CA GLN A 339 1.03 -7.34 -25.71
C GLN A 339 0.44 -8.75 -25.47
N GLY A 340 -0.19 -8.94 -24.33
CA GLY A 340 -0.60 -10.22 -23.81
C GLY A 340 0.62 -11.00 -23.31
N PHE A 341 0.49 -11.64 -22.16
CA PHE A 341 1.48 -12.58 -21.64
C PHE A 341 1.42 -13.81 -22.56
N ARG A 342 2.11 -13.75 -23.70
CA ARG A 342 2.22 -14.90 -24.63
C ARG A 342 3.21 -15.87 -24.02
N PRO A 343 2.92 -17.20 -24.03
CA PRO A 343 3.95 -18.19 -23.79
C PRO A 343 5.09 -17.98 -24.81
N PRO A 344 6.35 -18.24 -24.45
CA PRO A 344 7.45 -18.15 -25.39
C PRO A 344 7.11 -19.01 -26.61
N GLU A 345 7.29 -18.47 -27.83
CA GLU A 345 7.14 -19.24 -29.05
C GLU A 345 8.11 -20.43 -28.94
N ALA A 346 7.55 -21.64 -29.05
CA ALA A 346 8.39 -22.84 -29.13
C ALA A 346 9.36 -22.62 -30.28
N ILE A 347 10.64 -22.54 -29.99
CA ILE A 347 11.71 -22.46 -30.97
C ILE A 347 11.62 -23.75 -31.82
N PRO A 348 11.52 -23.63 -33.15
CA PRO A 348 11.33 -24.77 -34.04
C PRO A 348 12.49 -25.75 -33.99
#